data_77d1e39cb3627403635ae02e5d93307d
#
_entry.id   77d1e39cb3627403635ae02e5d93307d
#
_cell.length_a   1.000
_cell.length_b   1.000
_cell.length_c   1.000
_cell.angle_alpha   90.00
_cell.angle_beta   90.00
_cell.angle_gamma   90.00
#
_symmetry.space_group_name_H-M   'P 1'
#
loop_
_entity.id
_entity.type
_entity.pdbx_description
1 polymer ?
#
loop_
_entity_poly.entity_id
_entity_poly.type
_entity_poly.pdbx_seq_one_letter_code
_entity_poly.pdbx_strand_id
1 'polypeptide(L)'
;MVSRKTVSRMSRYRRLLQSLRESGVESIYSHQLARHAVVSAAQVRRDLMVIGYSGSPNKGYDVAACIESIGNFLDGPLQQEVALVGVGNLGHAVLSHFAAKSPSVAIVAAFDVDPALTDTLIHGVRCVDISLMESLVRDIGIQIAVLTVPGQAAQAAAETLVRAGVKSIISFAPTPLALPNDIFVEYMDITAALESAAYFARLGGREEAPTNGDGDIEPMVKKLESLLARSNMKLEDLAANIGANVVTPGKPGGTKVAKVYAGDRVSDLLNEASDKTLLVSNLASVQMLRVAELMDVPGICFVNGIEPDAEMIQLARDNDTLLMVSPQGVFETCGLIFQALDGERA
;
A
#
# COMPACT_ATOMS: atom_id res chain seq x y z
N MET A 1 15.10 0.30 -1.93
CA MET A 1 14.33 -0.97 -1.82
C MET A 1 12.91 -0.67 -2.27
N VAL A 2 12.32 -1.49 -3.13
CA VAL A 2 10.95 -1.28 -3.66
C VAL A 2 9.92 -1.73 -2.62
N SER A 3 8.81 -1.00 -2.47
CA SER A 3 7.80 -1.33 -1.47
C SER A 3 6.98 -2.56 -1.87
N ARG A 4 6.49 -3.34 -0.87
CA ARG A 4 5.56 -4.46 -1.07
C ARG A 4 4.34 -4.06 -1.92
N LYS A 5 3.76 -2.88 -1.67
CA LYS A 5 2.63 -2.35 -2.44
C LYS A 5 2.97 -2.18 -3.93
N THR A 6 4.17 -1.71 -4.24
CA THR A 6 4.64 -1.56 -5.64
C THR A 6 4.78 -2.92 -6.32
N VAL A 7 5.39 -3.93 -5.67
CA VAL A 7 5.51 -5.29 -6.21
C VAL A 7 4.13 -5.89 -6.49
N SER A 8 3.18 -5.75 -5.55
CA SER A 8 1.81 -6.23 -5.72
C SER A 8 1.09 -5.56 -6.90
N ARG A 9 1.26 -4.23 -7.08
CA ARG A 9 0.70 -3.52 -8.24
C ARG A 9 1.34 -3.97 -9.55
N MET A 10 2.65 -4.16 -9.60
CA MET A 10 3.34 -4.68 -10.79
C MET A 10 2.78 -6.05 -11.22
N SER A 11 2.58 -6.96 -10.26
CA SER A 11 1.94 -8.25 -10.53
C SER A 11 0.51 -8.10 -11.08
N ARG A 12 -0.26 -7.13 -10.55
CA ARG A 12 -1.61 -6.80 -11.06
C ARG A 12 -1.54 -6.24 -12.48
N TYR A 13 -0.65 -5.28 -12.74
CA TYR A 13 -0.46 -4.71 -14.08
C TYR A 13 -0.10 -5.78 -15.10
N ARG A 14 0.82 -6.69 -14.78
CA ARG A 14 1.21 -7.81 -15.66
C ARG A 14 0.00 -8.64 -16.07
N ARG A 15 -0.84 -9.06 -15.12
CA ARG A 15 -2.06 -9.84 -15.42
C ARG A 15 -3.06 -9.09 -16.29
N LEU A 16 -3.29 -7.81 -15.99
CA LEU A 16 -4.18 -6.96 -16.78
C LEU A 16 -3.66 -6.78 -18.21
N LEU A 17 -2.36 -6.52 -18.36
CA LEU A 17 -1.73 -6.36 -19.68
C LEU A 17 -1.73 -7.68 -20.47
N GLN A 18 -1.54 -8.83 -19.82
CA GLN A 18 -1.67 -10.14 -20.46
C GLN A 18 -3.07 -10.38 -21.03
N SER A 19 -4.10 -10.10 -20.23
CA SER A 19 -5.51 -10.20 -20.68
C SER A 19 -5.81 -9.24 -21.83
N LEU A 20 -5.30 -8.01 -21.77
CA LEU A 20 -5.44 -7.03 -22.86
C LEU A 20 -4.74 -7.48 -24.14
N ARG A 21 -3.56 -8.08 -24.04
CA ARG A 21 -2.82 -8.64 -25.18
C ARG A 21 -3.59 -9.80 -25.83
N GLU A 22 -4.19 -10.68 -25.01
CA GLU A 22 -5.06 -11.76 -25.50
C GLU A 22 -6.30 -11.23 -26.25
N SER A 23 -6.75 -10.02 -25.87
CA SER A 23 -7.85 -9.31 -26.54
C SER A 23 -7.39 -8.48 -27.75
N GLY A 24 -6.13 -8.57 -28.17
CA GLY A 24 -5.58 -7.87 -29.34
C GLY A 24 -5.20 -6.41 -29.09
N VAL A 25 -5.08 -5.95 -27.84
CA VAL A 25 -4.66 -4.58 -27.52
C VAL A 25 -3.14 -4.49 -27.57
N GLU A 26 -2.61 -3.68 -28.49
CA GLU A 26 -1.16 -3.49 -28.67
C GLU A 26 -0.59 -2.34 -27.83
N SER A 27 -1.38 -1.32 -27.54
CA SER A 27 -0.93 -0.16 -26.75
C SER A 27 -2.01 0.31 -25.76
N ILE A 28 -1.56 0.89 -24.63
CA ILE A 28 -2.44 1.39 -23.57
C ILE A 28 -1.89 2.66 -22.94
N TYR A 29 -2.75 3.62 -22.61
CA TYR A 29 -2.35 4.81 -21.86
C TYR A 29 -2.41 4.59 -20.35
N SER A 30 -1.60 5.35 -19.59
CA SER A 30 -1.57 5.25 -18.13
C SER A 30 -2.95 5.40 -17.47
N HIS A 31 -3.81 6.28 -17.98
CA HIS A 31 -5.16 6.47 -17.43
C HIS A 31 -6.10 5.29 -17.70
N GLN A 32 -5.90 4.55 -18.80
CA GLN A 32 -6.66 3.35 -19.10
C GLN A 32 -6.22 2.19 -18.19
N LEU A 33 -4.90 1.95 -18.09
CA LEU A 33 -4.36 0.92 -17.18
C LEU A 33 -4.73 1.21 -15.72
N ALA A 34 -4.71 2.48 -15.33
CA ALA A 34 -5.10 2.94 -14.01
C ALA A 34 -6.55 2.58 -13.65
N ARG A 35 -7.51 2.76 -14.58
CA ARG A 35 -8.91 2.36 -14.39
C ARG A 35 -9.06 0.86 -14.12
N HIS A 36 -8.38 0.02 -14.92
CA HIS A 36 -8.41 -1.44 -14.74
C HIS A 36 -7.74 -1.88 -13.45
N ALA A 37 -6.69 -1.18 -13.04
CA ALA A 37 -5.93 -1.52 -11.83
C ALA A 37 -6.48 -0.86 -10.55
N VAL A 38 -7.48 0.03 -10.67
CA VAL A 38 -8.05 0.80 -9.55
C VAL A 38 -6.95 1.58 -8.81
N VAL A 39 -6.21 2.40 -9.57
CA VAL A 39 -5.15 3.29 -9.07
C VAL A 39 -5.14 4.59 -9.86
N SER A 40 -4.36 5.60 -9.46
CA SER A 40 -4.21 6.82 -10.24
C SER A 40 -3.27 6.63 -11.45
N ALA A 41 -3.48 7.41 -12.52
CA ALA A 41 -2.58 7.40 -13.67
C ALA A 41 -1.15 7.84 -13.31
N ALA A 42 -1.01 8.73 -12.32
CA ALA A 42 0.28 9.14 -11.78
C ALA A 42 0.98 7.97 -11.08
N GLN A 43 0.23 7.14 -10.36
CA GLN A 43 0.78 5.94 -9.71
C GLN A 43 1.30 4.93 -10.75
N VAL A 44 0.54 4.68 -11.82
CA VAL A 44 1.00 3.80 -12.92
C VAL A 44 2.32 4.31 -13.50
N ARG A 45 2.41 5.61 -13.78
CA ARG A 45 3.65 6.20 -14.31
C ARG A 45 4.83 6.04 -13.36
N ARG A 46 4.65 6.36 -12.08
CA ARG A 46 5.69 6.20 -11.05
C ARG A 46 6.15 4.76 -10.92
N ASP A 47 5.20 3.84 -10.86
CA ASP A 47 5.49 2.41 -10.74
C ASP A 47 6.32 1.89 -11.93
N LEU A 48 5.92 2.21 -13.17
CA LEU A 48 6.65 1.80 -14.36
C LEU A 48 8.03 2.47 -14.46
N MET A 49 8.17 3.72 -14.00
CA MET A 49 9.49 4.38 -13.92
C MET A 49 10.44 3.69 -12.94
N VAL A 50 9.93 3.11 -11.84
CA VAL A 50 10.75 2.35 -10.86
C VAL A 50 11.47 1.16 -11.53
N ILE A 51 10.84 0.54 -12.53
CA ILE A 51 11.43 -0.56 -13.30
C ILE A 51 12.16 -0.09 -14.58
N GLY A 52 12.36 1.22 -14.73
CA GLY A 52 13.04 1.82 -15.88
C GLY A 52 12.22 1.83 -17.17
N TYR A 53 10.89 1.60 -17.09
CA TYR A 53 10.03 1.58 -18.26
C TYR A 53 9.26 2.90 -18.43
N SER A 54 9.33 3.50 -19.60
CA SER A 54 8.60 4.73 -19.95
C SER A 54 7.85 4.56 -21.26
N GLY A 55 6.61 5.06 -21.30
CA GLY A 55 5.80 5.08 -22.52
C GLY A 55 6.09 6.29 -23.40
N SER A 56 5.55 6.26 -24.62
CA SER A 56 5.55 7.40 -25.53
C SER A 56 4.36 8.34 -25.23
N PRO A 57 4.55 9.66 -25.19
CA PRO A 57 3.43 10.59 -24.99
C PRO A 57 2.29 10.42 -25.99
N ASN A 58 2.61 10.06 -27.25
CA ASN A 58 1.65 9.96 -28.34
C ASN A 58 1.08 8.56 -28.55
N LYS A 59 1.77 7.50 -28.08
CA LYS A 59 1.37 6.09 -28.29
C LYS A 59 1.02 5.35 -27.00
N GLY A 60 1.31 5.95 -25.82
CA GLY A 60 1.17 5.28 -24.54
C GLY A 60 2.26 4.24 -24.30
N TYR A 61 1.91 3.15 -23.65
CA TYR A 61 2.77 2.00 -23.36
C TYR A 61 2.50 0.91 -24.38
N ASP A 62 3.54 0.36 -24.98
CA ASP A 62 3.46 -0.89 -25.72
C ASP A 62 3.18 -2.04 -24.73
N VAL A 63 2.11 -2.78 -24.98
CA VAL A 63 1.62 -3.82 -24.06
C VAL A 63 2.63 -4.95 -23.92
N ALA A 64 3.21 -5.42 -25.02
CA ALA A 64 4.16 -6.52 -25.00
C ALA A 64 5.47 -6.13 -24.30
N ALA A 65 6.04 -4.98 -24.63
CA ALA A 65 7.25 -4.48 -24.00
C ALA A 65 7.05 -4.17 -22.50
N CYS A 66 5.87 -3.69 -22.12
CA CYS A 66 5.53 -3.44 -20.73
C CYS A 66 5.42 -4.76 -19.91
N ILE A 67 4.81 -5.80 -20.48
CA ILE A 67 4.76 -7.14 -19.88
C ILE A 67 6.17 -7.69 -19.66
N GLU A 68 7.04 -7.59 -20.67
CA GLU A 68 8.42 -8.04 -20.61
C GLU A 68 9.21 -7.28 -19.52
N SER A 69 9.10 -5.94 -19.49
CA SER A 69 9.78 -5.12 -18.48
C SER A 69 9.33 -5.44 -17.06
N ILE A 70 8.02 -5.65 -16.85
CA ILE A 70 7.49 -6.08 -15.56
C ILE A 70 7.95 -7.50 -15.23
N GLY A 71 8.01 -8.40 -16.22
CA GLY A 71 8.56 -9.74 -16.06
C GLY A 71 10.01 -9.72 -15.58
N ASN A 72 10.87 -8.97 -16.26
CA ASN A 72 12.29 -8.82 -15.88
C ASN A 72 12.48 -8.26 -14.46
N PHE A 73 11.52 -7.46 -13.98
CA PHE A 73 11.55 -6.94 -12.62
C PHE A 73 11.05 -7.94 -11.57
N LEU A 74 9.98 -8.69 -11.88
CA LEU A 74 9.34 -9.61 -10.92
C LEU A 74 9.96 -10.99 -10.89
N ASP A 75 10.39 -11.47 -12.06
CA ASP A 75 10.84 -12.85 -12.24
C ASP A 75 12.35 -12.92 -12.06
N GLY A 76 12.81 -13.90 -11.30
CA GLY A 76 14.23 -14.19 -11.20
C GLY A 76 14.74 -14.88 -12.49
N PRO A 77 16.06 -15.06 -12.61
CA PRO A 77 16.67 -15.74 -13.78
C PRO A 77 16.30 -17.22 -13.88
N LEU A 78 15.82 -17.80 -12.78
CA LEU A 78 15.41 -19.21 -12.68
C LEU A 78 14.01 -19.29 -12.10
N GLN A 79 13.28 -20.35 -12.49
CA GLN A 79 12.00 -20.69 -11.88
C GLN A 79 12.18 -20.85 -10.36
N GLN A 80 11.34 -20.19 -9.59
CA GLN A 80 11.39 -20.25 -8.13
C GLN A 80 10.70 -21.52 -7.64
N GLU A 81 11.44 -22.33 -6.88
CA GLU A 81 10.93 -23.54 -6.26
C GLU A 81 10.25 -23.22 -4.92
N VAL A 82 9.07 -23.79 -4.72
CA VAL A 82 8.21 -23.55 -3.57
C VAL A 82 7.88 -24.86 -2.86
N ALA A 83 7.92 -24.83 -1.53
CA ALA A 83 7.38 -25.89 -0.69
C ALA A 83 5.95 -25.58 -0.25
N LEU A 84 5.08 -26.57 -0.23
CA LEU A 84 3.74 -26.48 0.39
C LEU A 84 3.71 -27.31 1.67
N VAL A 85 3.21 -26.74 2.75
CA VAL A 85 3.06 -27.44 4.03
C VAL A 85 1.60 -27.47 4.45
N GLY A 86 1.07 -28.67 4.61
CA GLY A 86 -0.36 -28.96 4.83
C GLY A 86 -1.10 -29.23 3.53
N VAL A 87 -1.49 -30.48 3.28
CA VAL A 87 -2.17 -30.92 2.06
C VAL A 87 -3.64 -31.25 2.35
N GLY A 88 -4.28 -30.45 3.19
CA GLY A 88 -5.73 -30.46 3.37
C GLY A 88 -6.47 -29.83 2.20
N ASN A 89 -7.76 -29.52 2.36
CA ASN A 89 -8.57 -28.97 1.27
C ASN A 89 -7.97 -27.74 0.60
N LEU A 90 -7.41 -26.81 1.37
CA LEU A 90 -6.77 -25.61 0.84
C LEU A 90 -5.45 -25.92 0.14
N GLY A 91 -4.61 -26.80 0.73
CA GLY A 91 -3.38 -27.26 0.11
C GLY A 91 -3.61 -27.94 -1.25
N HIS A 92 -4.62 -28.81 -1.34
CA HIS A 92 -5.06 -29.41 -2.60
C HIS A 92 -5.45 -28.35 -3.65
N ALA A 93 -6.21 -27.34 -3.25
CA ALA A 93 -6.62 -26.26 -4.16
C ALA A 93 -5.41 -25.45 -4.66
N VAL A 94 -4.46 -25.14 -3.78
CA VAL A 94 -3.21 -24.47 -4.13
C VAL A 94 -2.38 -25.31 -5.09
N LEU A 95 -2.17 -26.60 -4.80
CA LEU A 95 -1.45 -27.52 -5.70
C LEU A 95 -2.10 -27.59 -7.07
N SER A 96 -3.43 -27.75 -7.13
CA SER A 96 -4.18 -27.80 -8.39
C SER A 96 -4.02 -26.53 -9.22
N HIS A 97 -4.04 -25.36 -8.55
CA HIS A 97 -3.90 -24.06 -9.23
C HIS A 97 -2.50 -23.88 -9.86
N PHE A 98 -1.46 -24.29 -9.16
CA PHE A 98 -0.07 -24.08 -9.60
C PHE A 98 0.49 -25.23 -10.45
N ALA A 99 -0.16 -26.41 -10.49
CA ALA A 99 0.30 -27.60 -11.21
C ALA A 99 0.52 -27.40 -12.73
N ALA A 100 -0.03 -26.35 -13.32
CA ALA A 100 -0.05 -26.23 -14.78
C ALA A 100 0.35 -24.88 -15.37
N LYS A 101 0.68 -23.82 -14.60
CA LYS A 101 0.49 -22.48 -15.18
C LYS A 101 1.49 -21.37 -14.83
N SER A 102 2.47 -21.54 -14.02
CA SER A 102 3.40 -20.42 -13.75
C SER A 102 4.81 -20.72 -14.25
N PRO A 103 5.30 -20.00 -15.27
CA PRO A 103 6.67 -20.17 -15.73
C PRO A 103 7.71 -19.70 -14.71
N SER A 104 7.32 -18.85 -13.77
CA SER A 104 8.24 -18.23 -12.79
C SER A 104 8.23 -18.91 -11.42
N VAL A 105 7.18 -19.69 -11.09
CA VAL A 105 7.02 -20.33 -9.76
C VAL A 105 6.51 -21.77 -9.92
N ALA A 106 7.14 -22.73 -9.25
CA ALA A 106 6.70 -24.12 -9.23
C ALA A 106 6.67 -24.67 -7.79
N ILE A 107 5.58 -25.32 -7.41
CA ILE A 107 5.56 -26.11 -6.17
C ILE A 107 6.21 -27.46 -6.48
N VAL A 108 7.37 -27.72 -5.85
CA VAL A 108 8.18 -28.91 -6.14
C VAL A 108 8.12 -29.98 -5.05
N ALA A 109 7.69 -29.58 -3.84
CA ALA A 109 7.52 -30.48 -2.71
C ALA A 109 6.30 -30.09 -1.88
N ALA A 110 5.57 -31.09 -1.39
CA ALA A 110 4.47 -30.91 -0.46
C ALA A 110 4.73 -31.76 0.79
N PHE A 111 4.28 -31.30 1.95
CA PHE A 111 4.50 -31.94 3.25
C PHE A 111 3.21 -32.02 4.03
N ASP A 112 2.94 -33.19 4.61
CA ASP A 112 1.80 -33.40 5.50
C ASP A 112 2.16 -34.37 6.64
N VAL A 113 1.35 -34.38 7.67
CA VAL A 113 1.43 -35.34 8.81
C VAL A 113 0.58 -36.58 8.58
N ASP A 114 -0.34 -36.56 7.61
CA ASP A 114 -1.26 -37.67 7.34
C ASP A 114 -0.54 -38.78 6.56
N PRO A 115 -0.36 -39.98 7.15
CA PRO A 115 0.26 -41.09 6.46
C PRO A 115 -0.46 -41.52 5.17
N ALA A 116 -1.76 -41.22 5.03
CA ALA A 116 -2.53 -41.53 3.83
C ALA A 116 -2.14 -40.66 2.63
N LEU A 117 -1.54 -39.51 2.88
CA LEU A 117 -1.05 -38.56 1.86
C LEU A 117 0.44 -38.77 1.57
N THR A 118 1.19 -39.33 2.52
CA THR A 118 2.63 -39.52 2.41
C THR A 118 2.96 -40.46 1.24
N ASP A 119 4.01 -40.12 0.50
CA ASP A 119 4.50 -40.83 -0.71
C ASP A 119 3.51 -40.86 -1.87
N THR A 120 2.42 -40.10 -1.82
CA THR A 120 1.49 -39.98 -2.95
C THR A 120 1.86 -38.79 -3.86
N LEU A 121 1.41 -38.88 -5.12
CA LEU A 121 1.52 -37.78 -6.07
C LEU A 121 0.18 -37.02 -6.11
N ILE A 122 0.22 -35.76 -5.71
CA ILE A 122 -0.95 -34.89 -5.67
C ILE A 122 -0.75 -33.75 -6.67
N HIS A 123 -1.55 -33.73 -7.72
CA HIS A 123 -1.42 -32.77 -8.83
C HIS A 123 0.00 -32.71 -9.44
N GLY A 124 0.71 -33.88 -9.46
CA GLY A 124 2.07 -33.99 -9.99
C GLY A 124 3.19 -33.65 -8.99
N VAL A 125 2.85 -33.23 -7.77
CA VAL A 125 3.79 -32.95 -6.70
C VAL A 125 3.79 -34.11 -5.70
N ARG A 126 4.97 -34.60 -5.31
CA ARG A 126 5.09 -35.64 -4.27
C ARG A 126 4.83 -35.03 -2.90
N CYS A 127 3.90 -35.62 -2.16
CA CYS A 127 3.68 -35.34 -0.76
C CYS A 127 4.63 -36.22 0.09
N VAL A 128 5.37 -35.59 0.99
CA VAL A 128 6.38 -36.24 1.84
C VAL A 128 5.98 -36.06 3.30
N ASP A 129 6.39 -36.98 4.16
CA ASP A 129 6.19 -36.85 5.60
C ASP A 129 6.86 -35.58 6.14
N ILE A 130 6.15 -34.83 6.98
CA ILE A 130 6.61 -33.54 7.50
C ILE A 130 7.93 -33.63 8.28
N SER A 131 8.26 -34.79 8.85
CA SER A 131 9.54 -35.02 9.54
C SER A 131 10.77 -34.87 8.63
N LEU A 132 10.60 -35.07 7.33
CA LEU A 132 11.66 -34.91 6.31
C LEU A 132 11.72 -33.50 5.72
N MET A 133 10.83 -32.60 6.13
CA MET A 133 10.71 -31.25 5.57
C MET A 133 12.00 -30.45 5.67
N GLU A 134 12.64 -30.43 6.85
CA GLU A 134 13.86 -29.63 7.07
C GLU A 134 15.02 -30.07 6.17
N SER A 135 15.25 -31.38 6.04
CA SER A 135 16.32 -31.91 5.19
C SER A 135 16.04 -31.66 3.72
N LEU A 136 14.84 -32.01 3.25
CA LEU A 136 14.49 -31.91 1.83
C LEU A 136 14.45 -30.46 1.34
N VAL A 137 13.88 -29.54 2.11
CA VAL A 137 13.85 -28.11 1.77
C VAL A 137 15.27 -27.54 1.68
N ARG A 138 16.16 -27.95 2.61
CA ARG A 138 17.57 -27.55 2.59
C ARG A 138 18.34 -28.12 1.40
N ASP A 139 18.17 -29.39 1.12
CA ASP A 139 18.91 -30.11 0.07
C ASP A 139 18.54 -29.61 -1.34
N ILE A 140 17.26 -29.26 -1.56
CA ILE A 140 16.78 -28.66 -2.80
C ILE A 140 17.16 -27.17 -2.86
N GLY A 141 17.29 -26.49 -1.72
CA GLY A 141 17.57 -25.05 -1.65
C GLY A 141 16.32 -24.17 -1.78
N ILE A 142 15.17 -24.69 -1.39
CA ILE A 142 13.86 -23.97 -1.47
C ILE A 142 13.88 -22.75 -0.57
N GLN A 143 13.56 -21.59 -1.13
CA GLN A 143 13.54 -20.30 -0.39
C GLN A 143 12.13 -19.76 -0.15
N ILE A 144 11.11 -20.34 -0.75
CA ILE A 144 9.71 -19.90 -0.65
C ILE A 144 8.86 -21.07 -0.15
N ALA A 145 7.98 -20.79 0.84
CA ALA A 145 7.04 -21.79 1.31
C ALA A 145 5.62 -21.24 1.43
N VAL A 146 4.64 -22.12 1.25
CA VAL A 146 3.21 -21.85 1.49
C VAL A 146 2.75 -22.71 2.66
N LEU A 147 2.17 -22.08 3.69
CA LEU A 147 1.60 -22.73 4.86
C LEU A 147 0.07 -22.76 4.76
N THR A 148 -0.47 -23.95 4.66
CA THR A 148 -1.90 -24.25 4.66
C THR A 148 -2.31 -25.19 5.81
N VAL A 149 -1.53 -25.12 6.89
CA VAL A 149 -1.75 -25.90 8.13
C VAL A 149 -2.67 -25.15 9.11
N PRO A 150 -3.29 -25.88 10.07
CA PRO A 150 -4.01 -25.23 11.17
C PRO A 150 -3.11 -24.29 11.98
N GLY A 151 -3.71 -23.21 12.54
CA GLY A 151 -2.97 -22.19 13.27
C GLY A 151 -2.06 -22.70 14.39
N GLN A 152 -2.46 -23.78 15.07
CA GLN A 152 -1.67 -24.42 16.13
C GLN A 152 -0.34 -25.02 15.62
N ALA A 153 -0.30 -25.48 14.37
CA ALA A 153 0.89 -26.09 13.75
C ALA A 153 1.76 -25.07 12.99
N ALA A 154 1.21 -23.88 12.71
CA ALA A 154 1.83 -22.92 11.81
C ALA A 154 3.19 -22.40 12.32
N GLN A 155 3.32 -22.09 13.61
CA GLN A 155 4.56 -21.56 14.17
C GLN A 155 5.70 -22.58 14.07
N ALA A 156 5.46 -23.82 14.51
CA ALA A 156 6.47 -24.89 14.48
C ALA A 156 6.91 -25.22 13.03
N ALA A 157 5.96 -25.29 12.09
CA ALA A 157 6.24 -25.51 10.68
C ALA A 157 7.09 -24.35 10.08
N ALA A 158 6.72 -23.10 10.39
CA ALA A 158 7.45 -21.92 9.93
C ALA A 158 8.89 -21.88 10.47
N GLU A 159 9.11 -22.17 11.74
CA GLU A 159 10.45 -22.23 12.34
C GLU A 159 11.31 -23.31 11.67
N THR A 160 10.73 -24.49 11.37
CA THR A 160 11.45 -25.55 10.66
C THR A 160 11.84 -25.11 9.25
N LEU A 161 10.94 -24.47 8.53
CA LEU A 161 11.23 -23.90 7.19
C LEU A 161 12.35 -22.86 7.23
N VAL A 162 12.33 -21.97 8.22
CA VAL A 162 13.38 -20.95 8.41
C VAL A 162 14.73 -21.59 8.69
N ARG A 163 14.79 -22.64 9.55
CA ARG A 163 16.02 -23.40 9.79
C ARG A 163 16.52 -24.11 8.53
N ALA A 164 15.61 -24.53 7.64
CA ALA A 164 15.95 -25.13 6.36
C ALA A 164 16.46 -24.13 5.31
N GLY A 165 16.33 -22.80 5.57
CA GLY A 165 16.84 -21.76 4.67
C GLY A 165 15.76 -20.98 3.92
N VAL A 166 14.48 -21.20 4.22
CA VAL A 166 13.35 -20.43 3.64
C VAL A 166 13.47 -18.96 4.04
N LYS A 167 13.23 -18.05 3.09
CA LYS A 167 13.29 -16.59 3.24
C LYS A 167 11.94 -15.91 3.07
N SER A 168 10.97 -16.59 2.46
CA SER A 168 9.64 -16.06 2.21
C SER A 168 8.57 -17.09 2.51
N ILE A 169 7.56 -16.71 3.29
CA ILE A 169 6.44 -17.57 3.68
C ILE A 169 5.12 -16.89 3.32
N ILE A 170 4.25 -17.62 2.62
CA ILE A 170 2.84 -17.25 2.44
C ILE A 170 2.05 -18.08 3.45
N SER A 171 1.43 -17.43 4.43
CA SER A 171 0.67 -18.11 5.48
C SER A 171 -0.83 -17.91 5.30
N PHE A 172 -1.56 -19.02 5.20
CA PHE A 172 -3.02 -19.06 5.27
C PHE A 172 -3.52 -19.35 6.69
N ALA A 173 -2.62 -19.59 7.64
CA ALA A 173 -2.99 -19.76 9.03
C ALA A 173 -3.44 -18.41 9.64
N PRO A 174 -4.53 -18.38 10.41
CA PRO A 174 -5.09 -17.15 10.98
C PRO A 174 -4.30 -16.64 12.20
N THR A 175 -3.06 -17.07 12.35
CA THR A 175 -2.22 -16.77 13.52
C THR A 175 -0.94 -16.06 13.07
N PRO A 176 -0.58 -14.91 13.66
CA PRO A 176 0.70 -14.26 13.42
C PRO A 176 1.87 -15.18 13.78
N LEU A 177 2.90 -15.18 12.93
CA LEU A 177 4.13 -15.95 13.13
C LEU A 177 5.21 -15.08 13.76
N ALA A 178 5.82 -15.56 14.83
CA ALA A 178 6.97 -14.94 15.46
C ALA A 178 8.27 -15.46 14.80
N LEU A 179 8.76 -14.73 13.80
CA LEU A 179 9.92 -15.09 13.01
C LEU A 179 10.97 -13.96 12.98
N PRO A 180 12.22 -14.23 12.62
CA PRO A 180 13.24 -13.20 12.44
C PRO A 180 12.80 -12.14 11.42
N ASN A 181 13.26 -10.88 11.61
CA ASN A 181 12.85 -9.73 10.80
C ASN A 181 13.31 -9.79 9.33
N ASP A 182 14.25 -10.66 9.00
CA ASP A 182 14.75 -10.89 7.65
C ASP A 182 13.92 -11.90 6.86
N ILE A 183 12.92 -12.51 7.49
CA ILE A 183 11.96 -13.41 6.84
C ILE A 183 10.75 -12.62 6.38
N PHE A 184 10.46 -12.68 5.08
CA PHE A 184 9.26 -12.07 4.54
C PHE A 184 8.04 -12.97 4.79
N VAL A 185 6.99 -12.44 5.41
CA VAL A 185 5.73 -13.16 5.62
C VAL A 185 4.56 -12.41 4.97
N GLU A 186 3.85 -13.11 4.08
CA GLU A 186 2.58 -12.68 3.50
C GLU A 186 1.45 -13.44 4.15
N TYR A 187 0.52 -12.73 4.81
CA TYR A 187 -0.68 -13.34 5.40
C TYR A 187 -1.86 -13.27 4.45
N MET A 188 -2.48 -14.43 4.21
CA MET A 188 -3.68 -14.60 3.39
C MET A 188 -4.87 -14.99 4.28
N ASP A 189 -5.43 -14.02 5.00
CA ASP A 189 -6.55 -14.25 5.91
C ASP A 189 -7.89 -14.11 5.18
N ILE A 190 -8.42 -15.27 4.73
CA ILE A 190 -9.71 -15.35 4.05
C ILE A 190 -10.86 -15.02 5.02
N THR A 191 -10.73 -15.34 6.29
CA THR A 191 -11.76 -15.07 7.31
C THR A 191 -11.90 -13.58 7.53
N ALA A 192 -10.80 -12.86 7.74
CA ALA A 192 -10.81 -11.41 7.87
C ALA A 192 -11.35 -10.71 6.60
N ALA A 193 -11.02 -11.24 5.42
CA ALA A 193 -11.57 -10.74 4.15
C ALA A 193 -13.09 -10.93 4.07
N LEU A 194 -13.62 -12.10 4.47
CA LEU A 194 -15.05 -12.38 4.50
C LEU A 194 -15.79 -11.55 5.56
N GLU A 195 -15.20 -11.40 6.76
CA GLU A 195 -15.76 -10.54 7.80
C GLU A 195 -15.86 -9.09 7.37
N SER A 196 -14.81 -8.57 6.71
CA SER A 196 -14.82 -7.25 6.10
C SER A 196 -15.92 -7.13 5.03
N ALA A 197 -16.02 -8.10 4.11
CA ALA A 197 -17.06 -8.11 3.09
C ALA A 197 -18.46 -8.17 3.71
N ALA A 198 -18.68 -8.99 4.73
CA ALA A 198 -19.95 -9.09 5.44
C ALA A 198 -20.32 -7.80 6.19
N TYR A 199 -19.32 -7.11 6.75
CA TYR A 199 -19.52 -5.81 7.37
C TYR A 199 -20.02 -4.78 6.35
N PHE A 200 -19.33 -4.62 5.23
CA PHE A 200 -19.69 -3.67 4.18
C PHE A 200 -21.00 -4.02 3.47
N ALA A 201 -21.30 -5.31 3.28
CA ALA A 201 -22.59 -5.75 2.75
C ALA A 201 -23.77 -5.28 3.61
N ARG A 202 -23.63 -5.31 4.94
CA ARG A 202 -24.67 -4.80 5.88
C ARG A 202 -24.84 -3.29 5.79
N LEU A 203 -23.79 -2.55 5.43
CA LEU A 203 -23.84 -1.09 5.24
C LEU A 203 -24.38 -0.68 3.86
N GLY A 204 -24.96 -1.61 3.08
CA GLY A 204 -25.55 -1.33 1.78
C GLY A 204 -24.54 -1.22 0.64
N GLY A 205 -23.42 -1.92 0.75
CA GLY A 205 -22.41 -1.96 -0.31
C GLY A 205 -21.71 -0.61 -0.54
N ARG A 206 -21.90 0.35 0.30
CA ARG A 206 -21.03 1.51 0.38
C ARG A 206 -19.76 1.07 1.12
N GLU A 207 -18.91 0.33 0.39
CA GLU A 207 -17.50 0.49 0.58
C GLU A 207 -17.24 1.97 0.28
N GLU A 208 -16.85 2.73 1.27
CA GLU A 208 -15.67 3.56 1.02
C GLU A 208 -14.62 2.53 0.61
N ALA A 209 -14.37 2.42 -0.71
CA ALA A 209 -13.35 1.53 -1.25
C ALA A 209 -12.14 1.67 -0.33
N PRO A 210 -11.45 0.54 0.05
CA PRO A 210 -10.32 0.65 0.94
C PRO A 210 -9.47 1.75 0.37
N THR A 211 -9.51 2.90 0.98
CA THR A 211 -8.64 4.00 0.67
C THR A 211 -7.25 3.47 1.01
N ASN A 212 -6.66 2.76 0.04
CA ASN A 212 -5.25 2.85 -0.15
C ASN A 212 -5.04 4.35 -0.24
N GLY A 213 -4.67 4.99 0.85
CA GLY A 213 -4.72 6.38 1.21
C GLY A 213 -4.63 7.48 0.14
N ASP A 214 -5.27 7.32 -1.04
CA ASP A 214 -5.28 8.25 -2.17
C ASP A 214 -6.53 8.10 -3.08
N GLY A 215 -7.58 7.33 -2.71
CA GLY A 215 -8.56 6.87 -3.70
C GLY A 215 -9.81 7.70 -3.90
N ASP A 216 -10.44 8.35 -2.91
CA ASP A 216 -11.70 9.08 -3.09
C ASP A 216 -11.80 10.40 -2.32
N ILE A 217 -10.70 10.86 -1.77
CA ILE A 217 -10.54 12.26 -1.38
C ILE A 217 -10.40 13.14 -2.65
N GLU A 218 -10.04 12.58 -3.80
CA GLU A 218 -9.74 13.37 -5.01
C GLU A 218 -10.92 14.25 -5.49
N PRO A 219 -12.19 13.80 -5.56
CA PRO A 219 -13.30 14.71 -5.84
C PRO A 219 -13.55 15.71 -4.73
N MET A 220 -13.40 15.30 -3.47
CA MET A 220 -13.54 16.16 -2.31
C MET A 220 -12.34 17.12 -2.20
N VAL A 221 -11.13 16.67 -2.45
CA VAL A 221 -9.91 17.49 -2.53
C VAL A 221 -10.00 18.47 -3.69
N LYS A 222 -10.40 18.06 -4.89
CA LYS A 222 -10.60 18.97 -6.03
C LYS A 222 -11.70 19.99 -5.74
N LYS A 223 -12.78 19.58 -5.09
CA LYS A 223 -13.82 20.52 -4.66
C LYS A 223 -13.29 21.46 -3.57
N LEU A 224 -12.53 20.96 -2.61
CA LEU A 224 -11.85 21.74 -1.58
C LEU A 224 -10.83 22.72 -2.19
N GLU A 225 -10.00 22.26 -3.13
CA GLU A 225 -9.05 23.09 -3.89
C GLU A 225 -9.78 24.20 -4.67
N SER A 226 -10.93 23.88 -5.29
CA SER A 226 -11.74 24.87 -6.01
C SER A 226 -12.36 25.91 -5.08
N LEU A 227 -12.69 25.54 -3.85
CA LEU A 227 -13.21 26.43 -2.81
C LEU A 227 -12.08 27.31 -2.26
N LEU A 228 -10.92 26.73 -1.95
CA LEU A 228 -9.72 27.43 -1.49
C LEU A 228 -9.21 28.44 -2.51
N ALA A 229 -9.14 28.07 -3.79
CA ALA A 229 -8.69 28.97 -4.87
C ALA A 229 -9.60 30.20 -5.05
N ARG A 230 -10.86 30.14 -4.58
CA ARG A 230 -11.86 31.20 -4.64
C ARG A 230 -12.06 31.93 -3.33
N SER A 231 -11.62 31.36 -2.20
CA SER A 231 -11.70 31.93 -0.88
C SER A 231 -10.62 32.99 -0.68
N ASN A 232 -10.96 34.06 0.02
CA ASN A 232 -10.03 35.08 0.51
C ASN A 232 -9.64 34.85 1.98
N MET A 233 -10.04 33.70 2.57
CA MET A 233 -9.84 33.40 3.98
C MET A 233 -8.34 33.27 4.29
N LYS A 234 -7.92 33.91 5.37
CA LYS A 234 -6.57 33.76 5.90
C LYS A 234 -6.48 32.50 6.78
N LEU A 235 -5.28 31.95 6.94
CA LEU A 235 -5.07 30.76 7.78
C LEU A 235 -5.48 30.96 9.23
N GLU A 236 -5.30 32.15 9.79
CA GLU A 236 -5.72 32.50 11.14
C GLU A 236 -7.25 32.49 11.28
N ASP A 237 -7.96 33.02 10.28
CA ASP A 237 -9.42 33.03 10.25
C ASP A 237 -9.95 31.59 10.07
N LEU A 238 -9.29 30.79 9.25
CA LEU A 238 -9.61 29.37 9.08
C LEU A 238 -9.43 28.61 10.40
N ALA A 239 -8.32 28.83 11.12
CA ALA A 239 -8.07 28.22 12.42
C ALA A 239 -9.20 28.52 13.41
N ALA A 240 -9.62 29.78 13.49
CA ALA A 240 -10.74 30.20 14.36
C ALA A 240 -12.05 29.51 13.98
N ASN A 241 -12.36 29.42 12.67
CA ASN A 241 -13.59 28.80 12.17
C ASN A 241 -13.68 27.29 12.42
N ILE A 242 -12.54 26.59 12.41
CA ILE A 242 -12.50 25.14 12.70
C ILE A 242 -12.26 24.82 14.19
N GLY A 243 -12.16 25.85 15.05
CA GLY A 243 -11.87 25.64 16.47
C GLY A 243 -10.47 25.16 16.77
N ALA A 244 -9.52 25.42 15.88
CA ALA A 244 -8.10 25.07 16.10
C ALA A 244 -7.37 26.17 16.87
N ASN A 245 -6.47 25.76 17.78
CA ASN A 245 -5.63 26.67 18.53
C ASN A 245 -4.38 27.02 17.73
N VAL A 246 -4.13 28.32 17.50
CA VAL A 246 -2.92 28.79 16.81
C VAL A 246 -1.76 28.84 17.81
N VAL A 247 -0.69 28.07 17.54
CA VAL A 247 0.52 27.97 18.39
C VAL A 247 1.61 28.95 17.94
N THR A 248 1.80 29.08 16.61
CA THR A 248 2.71 30.07 16.04
C THR A 248 1.99 30.86 14.95
N PRO A 249 2.20 32.19 14.85
CA PRO A 249 1.65 32.97 13.77
C PRO A 249 2.36 32.61 12.43
N GLY A 250 1.65 32.80 11.33
CA GLY A 250 2.24 32.71 9.98
C GLY A 250 2.88 34.02 9.53
N LYS A 251 3.18 34.11 8.23
CA LYS A 251 3.76 35.32 7.60
C LYS A 251 2.92 36.57 7.87
N PRO A 252 3.56 37.71 8.21
CA PRO A 252 2.84 38.98 8.39
C PRO A 252 1.97 39.33 7.17
N GLY A 253 0.71 39.63 7.42
CA GLY A 253 -0.25 39.90 6.35
C GLY A 253 -1.18 38.76 5.97
N GLY A 254 -0.93 37.55 6.52
CA GLY A 254 -1.70 36.34 6.30
C GLY A 254 -1.39 35.66 4.97
N THR A 255 -1.39 34.36 4.95
CA THR A 255 -1.12 33.57 3.72
C THR A 255 -2.41 32.92 3.22
N LYS A 256 -2.65 33.02 1.93
CA LYS A 256 -3.76 32.34 1.26
C LYS A 256 -3.34 30.91 0.92
N VAL A 257 -4.22 29.98 1.21
CA VAL A 257 -4.05 28.57 0.90
C VAL A 257 -4.94 28.19 -0.27
N ALA A 258 -4.42 27.44 -1.21
CA ALA A 258 -5.15 26.96 -2.38
C ALA A 258 -5.31 25.42 -2.38
N LYS A 259 -4.59 24.74 -1.47
CA LYS A 259 -4.59 23.29 -1.38
C LYS A 259 -4.54 22.84 0.08
N VAL A 260 -5.20 21.73 0.39
CA VAL A 260 -5.02 21.01 1.66
C VAL A 260 -4.41 19.65 1.34
N TYR A 261 -3.36 19.29 2.06
CA TYR A 261 -2.82 17.95 2.06
C TYR A 261 -3.00 17.35 3.45
N ALA A 262 -3.65 16.18 3.53
CA ALA A 262 -3.83 15.45 4.77
C ALA A 262 -3.05 14.14 4.73
N GLY A 263 -2.06 13.98 5.61
CA GLY A 263 -1.23 12.78 5.65
C GLY A 263 -0.02 12.89 6.55
N ASP A 264 0.52 11.72 6.92
CA ASP A 264 1.61 11.58 7.90
C ASP A 264 2.95 11.15 7.27
N ARG A 265 3.01 11.01 5.94
CA ARG A 265 4.23 10.58 5.27
C ARG A 265 5.03 11.76 4.77
N VAL A 266 6.22 11.93 5.34
CA VAL A 266 7.18 12.97 4.93
C VAL A 266 7.58 12.85 3.44
N SER A 267 7.68 11.63 2.90
CA SER A 267 7.97 11.39 1.48
C SER A 267 6.88 11.88 0.53
N ASP A 268 5.62 11.84 0.97
CA ASP A 268 4.50 12.26 0.14
C ASP A 268 4.37 13.79 0.15
N LEU A 269 4.79 14.45 1.25
CA LEU A 269 4.89 15.90 1.36
C LEU A 269 5.81 16.50 0.29
N LEU A 270 6.95 15.89 0.01
CA LEU A 270 7.89 16.35 -1.02
C LEU A 270 7.28 16.37 -2.43
N ASN A 271 6.23 15.58 -2.67
CA ASN A 271 5.56 15.50 -3.97
C ASN A 271 4.28 16.33 -4.05
N GLU A 272 3.63 16.61 -2.92
CA GLU A 272 2.27 17.17 -2.87
C GLU A 272 2.22 18.59 -2.28
N ALA A 273 3.21 18.96 -1.46
CA ALA A 273 3.24 20.26 -0.81
C ALA A 273 3.79 21.38 -1.72
N SER A 274 3.36 22.60 -1.46
CA SER A 274 3.80 23.83 -2.14
C SER A 274 3.59 25.03 -1.22
N ASP A 275 4.02 26.20 -1.66
CA ASP A 275 3.83 27.51 -1.03
C ASP A 275 2.34 27.94 -0.82
N LYS A 276 1.40 27.10 -1.29
CA LYS A 276 -0.05 27.32 -1.16
C LYS A 276 -0.77 26.15 -0.47
N THR A 277 -0.03 25.26 0.17
CA THR A 277 -0.59 24.06 0.79
C THR A 277 -0.72 24.19 2.29
N LEU A 278 -1.91 23.95 2.85
CA LEU A 278 -2.09 23.66 4.28
C LEU A 278 -1.89 22.18 4.52
N LEU A 279 -0.95 21.83 5.41
CA LEU A 279 -0.75 20.45 5.84
C LEU A 279 -1.67 20.12 7.01
N VAL A 280 -2.33 18.96 6.96
CA VAL A 280 -3.10 18.39 8.08
C VAL A 280 -2.47 17.06 8.43
N SER A 281 -1.96 16.90 9.66
CA SER A 281 -1.19 15.71 10.03
C SER A 281 -1.41 15.30 11.48
N ASN A 282 -1.39 13.98 11.68
CA ASN A 282 -1.36 13.35 13.01
C ASN A 282 0.08 13.14 13.52
N LEU A 283 1.09 13.49 12.73
CA LEU A 283 2.50 13.32 13.07
C LEU A 283 3.15 14.67 13.35
N ALA A 284 3.36 15.00 14.64
CA ALA A 284 4.20 16.12 15.02
C ALA A 284 5.66 15.68 15.05
N SER A 285 6.46 16.10 14.07
CA SER A 285 7.89 15.79 13.99
C SER A 285 8.69 16.94 13.38
N VAL A 286 9.91 17.14 13.89
CA VAL A 286 10.87 18.13 13.36
C VAL A 286 11.16 17.87 11.86
N GLN A 287 11.16 16.61 11.42
CA GLN A 287 11.39 16.26 10.02
C GLN A 287 10.28 16.79 9.12
N MET A 288 9.03 16.76 9.57
CA MET A 288 7.89 17.32 8.83
C MET A 288 8.02 18.83 8.66
N LEU A 289 8.44 19.54 9.72
CA LEU A 289 8.68 20.98 9.64
C LEU A 289 9.82 21.32 8.67
N ARG A 290 10.92 20.56 8.68
CA ARG A 290 12.02 20.77 7.73
C ARG A 290 11.63 20.56 6.28
N VAL A 291 10.74 19.61 6.01
CA VAL A 291 10.18 19.45 4.65
C VAL A 291 9.21 20.57 4.32
N ALA A 292 8.39 20.99 5.28
CA ALA A 292 7.50 22.13 5.11
C ALA A 292 8.28 23.42 4.80
N GLU A 293 9.41 23.66 5.47
CA GLU A 293 10.36 24.73 5.17
C GLU A 293 10.90 24.63 3.72
N LEU A 294 11.40 23.46 3.33
CA LEU A 294 11.95 23.23 1.99
C LEU A 294 10.93 23.48 0.88
N MET A 295 9.65 23.25 1.16
CA MET A 295 8.55 23.40 0.21
C MET A 295 7.79 24.74 0.37
N ASP A 296 8.29 25.65 1.22
CA ASP A 296 7.68 26.95 1.53
C ASP A 296 6.22 26.83 2.05
N VAL A 297 5.89 25.75 2.74
CA VAL A 297 4.53 25.49 3.24
C VAL A 297 4.10 26.54 4.25
N PRO A 298 2.98 27.25 4.05
CA PRO A 298 2.59 28.38 4.89
C PRO A 298 2.00 27.99 6.24
N GLY A 299 1.50 26.75 6.38
CA GLY A 299 0.87 26.34 7.63
C GLY A 299 0.70 24.83 7.78
N ILE A 300 0.73 24.40 9.04
CA ILE A 300 0.53 22.98 9.44
C ILE A 300 -0.55 22.96 10.53
N CYS A 301 -1.52 22.07 10.35
CA CYS A 301 -2.54 21.74 11.34
C CYS A 301 -2.26 20.35 11.92
N PHE A 302 -1.83 20.28 13.16
CA PHE A 302 -1.78 19.04 13.91
C PHE A 302 -3.15 18.69 14.44
N VAL A 303 -3.52 17.43 14.38
CA VAL A 303 -4.84 16.93 14.77
C VAL A 303 -4.78 16.08 16.04
N ASN A 304 -5.95 15.66 16.56
CA ASN A 304 -6.07 14.89 17.81
C ASN A 304 -5.46 15.61 19.04
N GLY A 305 -5.39 16.93 19.03
CA GLY A 305 -4.82 17.69 20.13
C GLY A 305 -3.31 17.48 20.33
N ILE A 306 -2.59 17.03 19.31
CA ILE A 306 -1.15 16.80 19.42
C ILE A 306 -0.42 18.14 19.42
N GLU A 307 0.21 18.47 20.53
CA GLU A 307 0.99 19.70 20.71
C GLU A 307 2.40 19.55 20.12
N PRO A 308 2.87 20.53 19.32
CA PRO A 308 4.25 20.57 18.87
C PRO A 308 5.19 20.87 20.05
N ASP A 309 6.38 20.29 20.03
CA ASP A 309 7.40 20.54 21.04
C ASP A 309 8.11 21.90 20.85
N ALA A 310 8.97 22.28 21.81
CA ALA A 310 9.66 23.58 21.80
C ALA A 310 10.58 23.77 20.58
N GLU A 311 11.22 22.70 20.09
CA GLU A 311 12.09 22.73 18.90
C GLU A 311 11.27 23.01 17.64
N MET A 312 10.12 22.36 17.52
CA MET A 312 9.19 22.56 16.42
C MET A 312 8.61 23.98 16.40
N ILE A 313 8.22 24.49 17.58
CA ILE A 313 7.70 25.86 17.72
C ILE A 313 8.75 26.88 17.30
N GLN A 314 10.00 26.69 17.72
CA GLN A 314 11.10 27.58 17.36
C GLN A 314 11.37 27.56 15.85
N LEU A 315 11.47 26.37 15.25
CA LEU A 315 11.69 26.20 13.82
C LEU A 315 10.56 26.82 12.98
N ALA A 316 9.31 26.66 13.41
CA ALA A 316 8.18 27.26 12.74
C ALA A 316 8.17 28.81 12.79
N ARG A 317 8.62 29.38 13.90
CA ARG A 317 8.80 30.85 14.06
C ARG A 317 9.89 31.39 13.17
N ASP A 318 11.01 30.67 13.07
CA ASP A 318 12.16 31.08 12.26
C ASP A 318 11.83 31.09 10.75
N ASN A 319 10.84 30.28 10.35
CA ASN A 319 10.41 30.10 8.97
C ASN A 319 9.06 30.79 8.65
N ASP A 320 8.48 31.54 9.57
CA ASP A 320 7.16 32.16 9.45
C ASP A 320 6.05 31.13 9.06
N THR A 321 6.15 29.89 9.52
CA THR A 321 5.16 28.83 9.30
C THR A 321 4.10 28.87 10.40
N LEU A 322 2.84 28.97 10.03
CA LEU A 322 1.73 28.92 10.99
C LEU A 322 1.57 27.48 11.50
N LEU A 323 1.61 27.29 12.82
CA LEU A 323 1.23 26.05 13.47
C LEU A 323 -0.11 26.22 14.17
N MET A 324 -1.02 25.30 13.90
CA MET A 324 -2.30 25.20 14.62
C MET A 324 -2.54 23.78 15.09
N VAL A 325 -3.29 23.64 16.17
CA VAL A 325 -3.68 22.33 16.75
C VAL A 325 -5.19 22.23 16.76
N SER A 326 -5.72 21.25 16.06
CA SER A 326 -7.12 20.86 16.10
C SER A 326 -7.35 19.78 17.15
N PRO A 327 -8.37 19.89 18.02
CA PRO A 327 -8.72 18.82 18.95
C PRO A 327 -9.34 17.60 18.26
N GLN A 328 -9.80 17.76 17.03
CA GLN A 328 -10.47 16.74 16.23
C GLN A 328 -9.49 15.85 15.47
N GLY A 329 -9.97 14.68 14.97
CA GLY A 329 -9.20 13.80 14.09
C GLY A 329 -8.99 14.38 12.69
N VAL A 330 -8.19 13.70 11.86
CA VAL A 330 -7.88 14.15 10.48
C VAL A 330 -9.16 14.36 9.67
N PHE A 331 -10.07 13.40 9.71
CA PHE A 331 -11.31 13.42 8.91
C PHE A 331 -12.22 14.56 9.33
N GLU A 332 -12.48 14.71 10.62
CA GLU A 332 -13.33 15.77 11.17
C GLU A 332 -12.72 17.15 10.90
N THR A 333 -11.40 17.30 11.08
CA THR A 333 -10.70 18.56 10.81
C THR A 333 -10.82 18.95 9.33
N CYS A 334 -10.63 18.01 8.40
CA CYS A 334 -10.83 18.24 6.97
C CYS A 334 -12.29 18.60 6.65
N GLY A 335 -13.26 17.95 7.32
CA GLY A 335 -14.69 18.27 7.21
C GLY A 335 -15.03 19.68 7.68
N LEU A 336 -14.46 20.11 8.80
CA LEU A 336 -14.63 21.48 9.32
C LEU A 336 -13.99 22.53 8.40
N ILE A 337 -12.79 22.25 7.85
CA ILE A 337 -12.16 23.12 6.84
C ILE A 337 -13.08 23.28 5.63
N PHE A 338 -13.66 22.17 5.15
CA PHE A 338 -14.60 22.19 4.03
C PHE A 338 -15.83 23.06 4.33
N GLN A 339 -16.45 22.89 5.50
CA GLN A 339 -17.62 23.66 5.92
C GLN A 339 -17.31 25.15 6.07
N ALA A 340 -16.16 25.50 6.64
CA ALA A 340 -15.74 26.91 6.82
C ALA A 340 -15.58 27.61 5.46
N LEU A 341 -15.06 26.89 4.44
CA LEU A 341 -14.86 27.43 3.10
C LEU A 341 -16.14 27.48 2.25
N ASP A 342 -17.11 26.58 2.48
CA ASP A 342 -18.41 26.58 1.78
C ASP A 342 -19.38 27.60 2.41
N GLY A 343 -19.25 27.86 3.71
CA GLY A 343 -20.08 28.82 4.46
C GLY A 343 -19.80 30.30 4.14
N GLU A 344 -18.68 30.67 3.51
CA GLU A 344 -18.43 32.03 3.00
C GLU A 344 -19.41 32.44 1.86
N ARG A 345 -20.32 31.54 1.43
CA ARG A 345 -21.32 31.82 0.37
C ARG A 345 -22.70 32.26 0.87
N ALA A 346 -22.91 32.31 2.17
CA ALA A 346 -24.14 32.85 2.77
C ALA A 346 -23.90 34.25 3.30
#